data_d07e17cf4e73d07dbdc9915fd4ea1895
#
_entry.id   d07e17cf4e73d07dbdc9915fd4ea1895
#
_cell.length_a   1.000
_cell.length_b   1.000
_cell.length_c   1.000
_cell.angle_alpha   90.00
_cell.angle_beta   90.00
_cell.angle_gamma   90.00
#
_symmetry.space_group_name_H-M   'P 1'
#
loop_
_entity.id
_entity.type
_entity.pdbx_description
1 polymer ?
#
loop_
_entity_poly.entity_id
_entity_poly.type
_entity_poly.pdbx_seq_one_letter_code
_entity_poly.pdbx_strand_id
1 'polypeptide(L)'
;MLNFSEQCLDMAQSILSRNIGAINDDGSISPLENELSLACEPGHAAMALGEFYRATGSTSLEGKDIVDLVSKCIMAQSNDAEYTEDGLAYLSLGLLAFGPSKDRNAVWDKLSEDTRKNLEKRLLSRTDYTDFFQVFNIAKAVARFSMGLSKKDETGKLIDRFLERIQQTSTGNYFDDKAESEDVIDGAFDIFGVVAFVFIRQSLQLHANMHLRDRKIPSLRTFAEKYLRLLPDVVRSDGLGWSYGRRIGAYGQMHCISMILQAMRDNWIAEDKMPEYMDVLRRLFQFFFMTYLDQENGYLVIRDEQRSAENSCTTRMANFDAARYLCQWARLAKTIGRNMNSEAIAEKNISKYVSFDNSGRKEQGVFIYKNAETAMHTCLPLVAPNASNTSSSLAFPHIPGIFDWPADKYLPILIPELTFGEHVTTPSYYGKRCTTGMGFRNSFFFRYEQPELINKDGKIIKGLGSCKVSWSFSGKKLVGDFIYSVQNQVTLDNFRLVVAIGAPHAEYHVPMTYALGQNGQGVSIEKDDFQANWLDTEVVSEDPEYRSYWGKIHYLQVYARDKAMVMRPGVQYRITIALEPDIAFAE
;
A
#
# COMPACT_ATOMS: atom_id res chain seq x y z
N MET A 1 -19.95 -24.03 10.54
CA MET A 1 -18.98 -23.00 10.13
C MET A 1 -19.43 -21.69 10.72
N LEU A 2 -18.56 -20.98 11.42
CA LEU A 2 -18.82 -19.62 11.88
C LEU A 2 -19.11 -18.73 10.66
N ASN A 3 -20.02 -17.78 10.82
CA ASN A 3 -20.23 -16.79 9.77
C ASN A 3 -19.05 -15.78 9.76
N PHE A 4 -18.91 -15.03 8.68
CA PHE A 4 -17.81 -14.06 8.51
C PHE A 4 -17.64 -13.11 9.71
N SER A 5 -18.76 -12.60 10.26
CA SER A 5 -18.72 -11.67 11.39
C SER A 5 -18.23 -12.33 12.67
N GLU A 6 -18.65 -13.57 12.93
CA GLU A 6 -18.20 -14.34 14.10
C GLU A 6 -16.72 -14.67 14.00
N GLN A 7 -16.24 -15.12 12.84
CA GLN A 7 -14.82 -15.40 12.60
C GLN A 7 -13.95 -14.16 12.83
N CYS A 8 -14.39 -12.99 12.37
CA CYS A 8 -13.69 -11.73 12.62
C CYS A 8 -13.63 -11.39 14.12
N LEU A 9 -14.74 -11.57 14.85
CA LEU A 9 -14.79 -11.24 16.27
C LEU A 9 -13.96 -12.19 17.11
N ASP A 10 -14.01 -13.49 16.84
CA ASP A 10 -13.22 -14.49 17.55
C ASP A 10 -11.72 -14.22 17.39
N MET A 11 -11.28 -13.90 16.16
CA MET A 11 -9.89 -13.56 15.91
C MET A 11 -9.50 -12.22 16.56
N ALA A 12 -10.36 -11.20 16.49
CA ALA A 12 -10.11 -9.93 17.15
C ALA A 12 -9.97 -10.09 18.66
N GLN A 13 -10.84 -10.89 19.27
CA GLN A 13 -10.76 -11.21 20.69
C GLN A 13 -9.46 -11.94 21.02
N SER A 14 -9.07 -12.94 20.24
CA SER A 14 -7.82 -13.68 20.44
C SER A 14 -6.61 -12.75 20.40
N ILE A 15 -6.52 -11.87 19.39
CA ILE A 15 -5.42 -10.90 19.27
C ILE A 15 -5.42 -9.94 20.47
N LEU A 16 -6.56 -9.39 20.84
CA LEU A 16 -6.64 -8.45 21.96
C LEU A 16 -6.28 -9.13 23.27
N SER A 17 -6.81 -10.32 23.56
CA SER A 17 -6.50 -11.07 24.78
C SER A 17 -4.99 -11.27 24.99
N ARG A 18 -4.25 -11.47 23.91
CA ARG A 18 -2.78 -11.62 23.94
C ARG A 18 -2.05 -10.29 24.14
N ASN A 19 -2.63 -9.18 23.74
CA ASN A 19 -1.94 -7.91 23.70
C ASN A 19 -2.32 -6.93 24.83
N ILE A 20 -3.50 -7.05 25.43
CA ILE A 20 -3.93 -6.15 26.52
C ILE A 20 -3.08 -6.26 27.78
N GLY A 21 -2.38 -7.38 27.98
CA GLY A 21 -1.41 -7.53 29.08
C GLY A 21 -0.22 -6.59 28.97
N ALA A 22 0.08 -6.08 27.78
CA ALA A 22 1.16 -5.15 27.54
C ALA A 22 0.81 -3.69 27.84
N ILE A 23 -0.45 -3.37 28.13
CA ILE A 23 -0.88 -2.04 28.58
C ILE A 23 -0.52 -1.90 30.07
N ASN A 24 0.47 -1.07 30.34
CA ASN A 24 0.97 -0.80 31.70
C ASN A 24 0.01 0.10 32.49
N ASP A 25 0.26 0.25 33.80
CA ASP A 25 -0.58 1.11 34.67
C ASP A 25 -0.50 2.59 34.30
N ASP A 26 0.60 3.06 33.73
CA ASP A 26 0.77 4.41 33.20
C ASP A 26 0.21 4.58 31.78
N GLY A 27 -0.30 3.50 31.18
CA GLY A 27 -0.87 3.47 29.84
C GLY A 27 0.13 3.34 28.70
N SER A 28 1.42 3.26 29.01
CA SER A 28 2.45 2.91 28.01
C SER A 28 2.28 1.46 27.54
N ILE A 29 2.79 1.16 26.36
CA ILE A 29 2.69 -0.19 25.77
C ILE A 29 4.07 -0.85 25.83
N SER A 30 4.16 -2.00 26.51
CA SER A 30 5.37 -2.82 26.47
C SER A 30 5.56 -3.42 25.07
N PRO A 31 6.74 -3.27 24.45
CA PRO A 31 6.99 -3.81 23.10
C PRO A 31 6.92 -5.33 23.06
N LEU A 32 6.87 -5.90 21.87
CA LEU A 32 7.17 -7.31 21.64
C LEU A 32 8.66 -7.57 21.88
N GLU A 33 9.01 -8.82 22.13
CA GLU A 33 10.41 -9.22 22.32
C GLU A 33 11.25 -8.80 21.11
N ASN A 34 12.36 -8.10 21.36
CA ASN A 34 13.28 -7.52 20.36
C ASN A 34 12.71 -6.39 19.47
N GLU A 35 11.56 -5.80 19.83
CA GLU A 35 10.96 -4.69 19.10
C GLU A 35 11.04 -3.38 19.91
N LEU A 36 10.87 -2.26 19.21
CA LEU A 36 10.80 -0.95 19.84
C LEU A 36 9.35 -0.58 20.15
N SER A 37 9.12 0.09 21.26
CA SER A 37 7.84 0.74 21.55
C SER A 37 7.70 1.99 20.69
N LEU A 38 6.52 2.17 20.09
CA LEU A 38 6.19 3.35 19.28
C LEU A 38 5.34 4.33 20.09
N ALA A 39 5.64 5.61 19.97
CA ALA A 39 4.90 6.68 20.70
C ALA A 39 3.39 6.73 20.34
N CYS A 40 2.97 6.21 19.19
CA CYS A 40 1.57 6.15 18.76
C CYS A 40 0.79 4.95 19.30
N GLU A 41 1.45 3.91 19.82
CA GLU A 41 0.80 2.64 20.21
C GLU A 41 -0.35 2.79 21.21
N PRO A 42 -0.28 3.66 22.24
CA PRO A 42 -1.42 3.84 23.14
C PRO A 42 -2.67 4.34 22.41
N GLY A 43 -2.52 5.21 21.40
CA GLY A 43 -3.64 5.68 20.57
C GLY A 43 -4.28 4.55 19.76
N HIS A 44 -3.47 3.68 19.14
CA HIS A 44 -3.93 2.52 18.39
C HIS A 44 -4.63 1.49 19.30
N ALA A 45 -4.09 1.24 20.50
CA ALA A 45 -4.69 0.37 21.49
C ALA A 45 -6.07 0.91 21.94
N ALA A 46 -6.16 2.21 22.23
CA ALA A 46 -7.43 2.86 22.59
C ALA A 46 -8.50 2.69 21.50
N MET A 47 -8.13 2.87 20.23
CA MET A 47 -9.04 2.68 19.11
C MET A 47 -9.46 1.21 18.94
N ALA A 48 -8.54 0.26 19.10
CA ALA A 48 -8.83 -1.17 18.98
C ALA A 48 -9.82 -1.63 20.06
N LEU A 49 -9.61 -1.24 21.30
CA LEU A 49 -10.52 -1.53 22.42
C LEU A 49 -11.87 -0.83 22.24
N GLY A 50 -11.88 0.40 21.73
CA GLY A 50 -13.12 1.11 21.39
C GLY A 50 -13.92 0.42 20.30
N GLU A 51 -13.29 -0.08 19.25
CA GLU A 51 -13.97 -0.84 18.20
C GLU A 51 -14.42 -2.22 18.68
N PHE A 52 -13.68 -2.86 19.56
CA PHE A 52 -14.13 -4.11 20.22
C PHE A 52 -15.38 -3.86 21.06
N TYR A 53 -15.40 -2.81 21.89
CA TYR A 53 -16.59 -2.42 22.65
C TYR A 53 -17.80 -2.16 21.73
N ARG A 54 -17.61 -1.43 20.63
CA ARG A 54 -18.67 -1.16 19.65
C ARG A 54 -19.18 -2.42 18.93
N ALA A 55 -18.31 -3.40 18.73
CA ALA A 55 -18.67 -4.63 18.01
C ALA A 55 -19.37 -5.67 18.88
N THR A 56 -19.01 -5.73 20.17
CA THR A 56 -19.47 -6.77 21.11
C THR A 56 -20.42 -6.26 22.19
N GLY A 57 -20.33 -4.97 22.55
CA GLY A 57 -20.97 -4.40 23.73
C GLY A 57 -20.29 -4.79 25.05
N SER A 58 -19.20 -5.55 25.01
CA SER A 58 -18.50 -6.02 26.21
C SER A 58 -17.70 -4.89 26.85
N THR A 59 -17.82 -4.72 28.15
CA THR A 59 -17.04 -3.78 28.98
C THR A 59 -15.82 -4.42 29.61
N SER A 60 -15.62 -5.73 29.43
CA SER A 60 -14.47 -6.45 29.96
C SER A 60 -13.88 -7.41 28.94
N LEU A 61 -12.56 -7.61 29.04
CA LEU A 61 -11.80 -8.58 28.26
C LEU A 61 -10.75 -9.23 29.17
N GLU A 62 -10.70 -10.55 29.25
CA GLU A 62 -9.82 -11.30 30.15
C GLU A 62 -9.85 -10.77 31.61
N GLY A 63 -11.04 -10.43 32.09
CA GLY A 63 -11.26 -9.89 33.44
C GLY A 63 -10.80 -8.45 33.65
N LYS A 64 -10.25 -7.78 32.64
CA LYS A 64 -9.86 -6.36 32.70
C LYS A 64 -10.99 -5.48 32.19
N ASP A 65 -11.21 -4.34 32.86
CA ASP A 65 -12.17 -3.31 32.45
C ASP A 65 -11.64 -2.55 31.23
N ILE A 66 -12.36 -2.62 30.11
CA ILE A 66 -11.96 -1.97 28.84
C ILE A 66 -11.95 -0.45 28.98
N VAL A 67 -12.90 0.13 29.74
CA VAL A 67 -12.95 1.58 29.97
C VAL A 67 -11.70 2.03 30.72
N ASP A 68 -11.24 1.24 31.70
CA ASP A 68 -10.01 1.51 32.44
C ASP A 68 -8.78 1.45 31.54
N LEU A 69 -8.65 0.38 30.73
CA LEU A 69 -7.54 0.24 29.79
C LEU A 69 -7.46 1.40 28.80
N VAL A 70 -8.59 1.81 28.23
CA VAL A 70 -8.65 2.94 27.30
C VAL A 70 -8.30 4.25 28.00
N SER A 71 -8.76 4.44 29.26
CA SER A 71 -8.40 5.63 30.05
C SER A 71 -6.90 5.73 30.28
N LYS A 72 -6.23 4.61 30.58
CA LYS A 72 -4.77 4.53 30.72
C LYS A 72 -4.06 4.90 29.42
N CYS A 73 -4.47 4.34 28.29
CA CYS A 73 -3.92 4.65 26.98
C CYS A 73 -4.07 6.15 26.65
N ILE A 74 -5.23 6.73 26.96
CA ILE A 74 -5.47 8.18 26.77
C ILE A 74 -4.55 9.01 27.67
N MET A 75 -4.37 8.60 28.91
CA MET A 75 -3.47 9.27 29.84
C MET A 75 -2.03 9.29 29.30
N ALA A 76 -1.52 8.15 28.85
CA ALA A 76 -0.19 8.05 28.26
C ALA A 76 -0.05 8.97 27.04
N GLN A 77 -0.91 8.83 26.04
CA GLN A 77 -0.82 9.59 24.80
C GLN A 77 -1.04 11.10 24.99
N SER A 78 -1.85 11.51 25.97
CA SER A 78 -2.12 12.92 26.25
C SER A 78 -1.01 13.60 27.02
N ASN A 79 -0.30 12.87 27.88
CA ASN A 79 0.73 13.41 28.77
C ASN A 79 2.14 13.28 28.21
N ASP A 80 2.36 12.42 27.20
CA ASP A 80 3.64 12.26 26.54
C ASP A 80 4.07 13.55 25.82
N ALA A 81 5.31 13.98 26.04
CA ALA A 81 5.88 15.13 25.35
C ALA A 81 6.13 14.85 23.86
N GLU A 82 6.42 13.61 23.51
CA GLU A 82 6.74 13.14 22.16
C GLU A 82 5.53 12.53 21.44
N TYR A 83 4.31 12.90 21.82
CA TYR A 83 3.11 12.40 21.18
C TYR A 83 3.12 12.56 19.66
N THR A 84 2.44 11.65 18.96
CA THR A 84 2.30 11.71 17.50
C THR A 84 0.90 12.11 17.09
N GLU A 85 0.76 12.72 15.93
CA GLU A 85 -0.54 13.16 15.40
C GLU A 85 -1.45 11.98 15.02
N ASP A 86 -0.88 10.89 14.55
CA ASP A 86 -1.62 9.64 14.30
C ASP A 86 -2.11 9.04 15.62
N GLY A 87 -1.24 8.91 16.64
CA GLY A 87 -1.64 8.44 17.96
C GLY A 87 -2.82 9.23 18.52
N LEU A 88 -2.80 10.57 18.40
CA LEU A 88 -3.92 11.42 18.83
C LEU A 88 -5.19 11.20 17.98
N ALA A 89 -5.05 11.02 16.68
CA ALA A 89 -6.20 10.78 15.81
C ALA A 89 -6.88 9.44 16.12
N TYR A 90 -6.10 8.38 16.29
CA TYR A 90 -6.62 7.06 16.67
C TYR A 90 -7.25 7.07 18.06
N LEU A 91 -6.58 7.67 19.03
CA LEU A 91 -7.13 7.87 20.37
C LEU A 91 -8.46 8.63 20.32
N SER A 92 -8.58 9.67 19.51
CA SER A 92 -9.79 10.47 19.36
C SER A 92 -10.98 9.62 18.95
N LEU A 93 -10.78 8.69 18.00
CA LEU A 93 -11.82 7.78 17.55
C LEU A 93 -12.11 6.70 18.60
N GLY A 94 -11.09 6.21 19.30
CA GLY A 94 -11.23 5.29 20.43
C GLY A 94 -12.07 5.89 21.56
N LEU A 95 -11.81 7.15 21.95
CA LEU A 95 -12.59 7.87 22.94
C LEU A 95 -14.07 7.96 22.58
N LEU A 96 -14.37 8.34 21.33
CA LEU A 96 -15.74 8.50 20.85
C LEU A 96 -16.53 7.18 20.80
N ALA A 97 -15.87 6.04 20.86
CA ALA A 97 -16.54 4.73 20.91
C ALA A 97 -17.38 4.55 22.18
N PHE A 98 -17.02 5.21 23.28
CA PHE A 98 -17.64 5.08 24.60
C PHE A 98 -18.69 6.14 24.92
N GLY A 99 -18.99 7.01 23.97
CA GLY A 99 -20.04 8.02 24.09
C GLY A 99 -19.78 9.23 23.20
N PRO A 100 -20.87 9.84 22.70
CA PRO A 100 -20.78 10.91 21.69
C PRO A 100 -20.43 12.28 22.27
N SER A 101 -20.41 12.44 23.60
CA SER A 101 -20.11 13.72 24.26
C SER A 101 -19.44 13.51 25.61
N LYS A 102 -18.71 14.52 26.09
CA LYS A 102 -18.06 14.46 27.41
C LYS A 102 -19.00 14.11 28.57
N ASP A 103 -20.24 14.56 28.51
CA ASP A 103 -21.23 14.32 29.57
C ASP A 103 -21.87 12.91 29.52
N ARG A 104 -21.51 12.13 28.51
CA ARG A 104 -22.04 10.77 28.29
C ARG A 104 -20.94 9.80 27.82
N ASN A 105 -19.72 9.99 28.30
CA ASN A 105 -18.59 9.18 27.91
C ASN A 105 -17.91 8.56 29.13
N ALA A 106 -18.06 7.26 29.29
CA ALA A 106 -17.54 6.53 30.44
C ALA A 106 -16.02 6.61 30.60
N VAL A 107 -15.29 6.72 29.49
CA VAL A 107 -13.83 6.88 29.51
C VAL A 107 -13.48 8.28 29.97
N TRP A 108 -14.15 9.31 29.45
CA TRP A 108 -13.94 10.70 29.86
C TRP A 108 -14.12 10.89 31.38
N ASP A 109 -15.14 10.23 31.95
CA ASP A 109 -15.41 10.33 33.38
C ASP A 109 -14.30 9.75 34.27
N LYS A 110 -13.53 8.77 33.75
CA LYS A 110 -12.39 8.18 34.46
C LYS A 110 -11.10 9.02 34.38
N LEU A 111 -10.98 9.95 33.41
CA LEU A 111 -9.76 10.75 33.25
C LEU A 111 -9.60 11.75 34.40
N SER A 112 -8.36 11.95 34.87
CA SER A 112 -8.01 13.02 35.79
C SER A 112 -8.24 14.39 35.15
N GLU A 113 -8.41 15.43 35.97
CA GLU A 113 -8.59 16.81 35.49
C GLU A 113 -7.40 17.28 34.63
N ASP A 114 -6.19 16.91 35.02
CA ASP A 114 -4.98 17.28 34.28
C ASP A 114 -4.90 16.55 32.94
N THR A 115 -5.24 15.27 32.90
CA THR A 115 -5.30 14.51 31.63
C THR A 115 -6.37 15.10 30.70
N ARG A 116 -7.54 15.46 31.21
CA ARG A 116 -8.59 16.14 30.43
C ARG A 116 -8.07 17.45 29.83
N LYS A 117 -7.43 18.30 30.63
CA LYS A 117 -6.85 19.57 30.17
C LYS A 117 -5.79 19.36 29.09
N ASN A 118 -4.89 18.39 29.29
CA ASN A 118 -3.85 18.07 28.31
C ASN A 118 -4.47 17.56 26.99
N LEU A 119 -5.43 16.64 27.07
CA LEU A 119 -6.14 16.13 25.91
C LEU A 119 -6.89 17.24 25.16
N GLU A 120 -7.62 18.11 25.87
CA GLU A 120 -8.29 19.27 25.26
C GLU A 120 -7.31 20.17 24.53
N LYS A 121 -6.18 20.50 25.15
CA LYS A 121 -5.12 21.31 24.54
C LYS A 121 -4.60 20.69 23.26
N ARG A 122 -4.32 19.39 23.27
CA ARG A 122 -3.81 18.65 22.10
C ARG A 122 -4.85 18.53 20.99
N LEU A 123 -6.10 18.25 21.32
CA LEU A 123 -7.19 18.21 20.34
C LEU A 123 -7.47 19.57 19.72
N LEU A 124 -7.24 20.67 20.45
CA LEU A 124 -7.38 22.04 19.94
C LEU A 124 -6.17 22.49 19.13
N SER A 125 -5.01 21.84 19.28
CA SER A 125 -3.83 22.15 18.47
C SER A 125 -4.10 21.84 17.00
N ARG A 126 -3.54 22.69 16.13
CA ARG A 126 -3.62 22.50 14.67
C ARG A 126 -2.23 22.49 14.10
N THR A 127 -2.03 21.57 13.20
CA THR A 127 -0.89 21.54 12.29
C THR A 127 -1.45 21.61 10.88
N ASP A 128 -1.00 22.59 10.09
CA ASP A 128 -1.37 22.67 8.69
C ASP A 128 -0.55 21.64 7.93
N TYR A 129 -1.17 20.49 7.69
CA TYR A 129 -0.62 19.45 6.83
C TYR A 129 -1.09 19.64 5.40
N THR A 130 -0.17 19.47 4.48
CA THR A 130 -0.46 19.46 3.04
C THR A 130 -0.54 18.06 2.46
N ASP A 131 -0.21 17.06 3.23
CA ASP A 131 -0.09 15.64 2.89
C ASP A 131 -1.20 14.77 3.50
N PHE A 132 -0.95 13.46 3.56
CA PHE A 132 -1.84 12.47 4.16
C PHE A 132 -2.26 12.82 5.60
N PHE A 133 -1.41 13.45 6.40
CA PHE A 133 -1.71 13.77 7.80
C PHE A 133 -2.92 14.71 7.99
N GLN A 134 -3.45 15.32 6.91
CA GLN A 134 -4.72 16.05 6.97
C GLN A 134 -5.88 15.19 7.50
N VAL A 135 -5.88 13.87 7.24
CA VAL A 135 -6.96 12.98 7.72
C VAL A 135 -7.00 12.89 9.23
N PHE A 136 -5.86 13.04 9.90
CA PHE A 136 -5.76 13.08 11.37
C PHE A 136 -6.38 14.35 11.95
N ASN A 137 -6.21 15.49 11.29
CA ASN A 137 -6.92 16.71 11.65
C ASN A 137 -8.44 16.57 11.52
N ILE A 138 -8.93 15.81 10.54
CA ILE A 138 -10.37 15.51 10.40
C ILE A 138 -10.86 14.70 11.61
N ALA A 139 -10.15 13.64 12.01
CA ALA A 139 -10.51 12.82 13.17
C ALA A 139 -10.51 13.65 14.47
N LYS A 140 -9.48 14.49 14.70
CA LYS A 140 -9.43 15.41 15.83
C LYS A 140 -10.59 16.42 15.81
N ALA A 141 -10.97 16.93 14.63
CA ALA A 141 -12.10 17.86 14.51
C ALA A 141 -13.44 17.18 14.84
N VAL A 142 -13.62 15.93 14.39
CA VAL A 142 -14.78 15.10 14.77
C VAL A 142 -14.85 14.97 16.30
N ALA A 143 -13.73 14.62 16.94
CA ALA A 143 -13.70 14.45 18.40
C ALA A 143 -13.96 15.77 19.13
N ARG A 144 -13.31 16.87 18.74
CA ARG A 144 -13.54 18.20 19.36
C ARG A 144 -15.01 18.60 19.34
N PHE A 145 -15.64 18.47 18.19
CA PHE A 145 -17.05 18.84 18.06
C PHE A 145 -17.96 17.88 18.81
N SER A 146 -17.80 16.58 18.62
CA SER A 146 -18.66 15.56 19.24
C SER A 146 -18.54 15.57 20.77
N MET A 147 -17.35 15.74 21.32
CA MET A 147 -17.14 15.87 22.77
C MET A 147 -17.60 17.22 23.34
N GLY A 148 -18.03 18.16 22.50
CA GLY A 148 -18.45 19.49 22.96
C GLY A 148 -17.29 20.41 23.39
N LEU A 149 -16.05 20.12 22.97
CA LEU A 149 -14.86 20.94 23.25
C LEU A 149 -14.80 22.17 22.33
N SER A 150 -15.50 22.13 21.20
CA SER A 150 -15.63 23.25 20.27
C SER A 150 -17.08 23.45 19.87
N LYS A 151 -17.54 24.71 19.88
CA LYS A 151 -18.87 25.07 19.37
C LYS A 151 -18.92 25.09 17.84
N LYS A 152 -17.76 25.21 17.17
CA LYS A 152 -17.65 25.27 15.73
C LYS A 152 -17.25 23.93 15.16
N ASP A 153 -18.08 23.42 14.27
CA ASP A 153 -17.78 22.22 13.51
C ASP A 153 -16.94 22.57 12.28
N GLU A 154 -15.68 22.16 12.31
CA GLU A 154 -14.73 22.40 11.22
C GLU A 154 -14.53 21.18 10.31
N THR A 155 -15.08 20.04 10.69
CA THR A 155 -14.91 18.76 9.98
C THR A 155 -15.24 18.90 8.50
N GLY A 156 -16.36 19.54 8.19
CA GLY A 156 -16.79 19.73 6.80
C GLY A 156 -15.80 20.51 5.95
N LYS A 157 -15.20 21.58 6.53
CA LYS A 157 -14.21 22.40 5.82
C LYS A 157 -12.89 21.65 5.58
N LEU A 158 -12.47 20.83 6.55
CA LEU A 158 -11.26 20.02 6.40
C LEU A 158 -11.42 18.96 5.32
N ILE A 159 -12.60 18.33 5.24
CA ILE A 159 -12.91 17.39 4.16
C ILE A 159 -12.92 18.10 2.82
N ASP A 160 -13.55 19.28 2.71
CA ASP A 160 -13.59 20.02 1.45
C ASP A 160 -12.17 20.37 0.97
N ARG A 161 -11.30 20.87 1.86
CA ARG A 161 -9.90 21.15 1.52
C ARG A 161 -9.14 19.91 1.05
N PHE A 162 -9.38 18.76 1.69
CA PHE A 162 -8.78 17.50 1.28
C PHE A 162 -9.20 17.11 -0.13
N LEU A 163 -10.49 17.23 -0.46
CA LEU A 163 -11.03 16.93 -1.79
C LEU A 163 -10.57 17.95 -2.85
N GLU A 164 -10.52 19.23 -2.51
CA GLU A 164 -9.99 20.29 -3.37
C GLU A 164 -8.52 20.05 -3.72
N ARG A 165 -7.70 19.61 -2.74
CA ARG A 165 -6.30 19.26 -3.00
C ARG A 165 -6.19 18.13 -4.02
N ILE A 166 -6.99 17.07 -3.91
CA ILE A 166 -6.99 15.98 -4.90
C ILE A 166 -7.21 16.53 -6.30
N GLN A 167 -8.18 17.45 -6.46
CA GLN A 167 -8.49 18.06 -7.76
C GLN A 167 -7.37 18.95 -8.29
N GLN A 168 -6.62 19.60 -7.40
CA GLN A 168 -5.52 20.48 -7.77
C GLN A 168 -4.25 19.72 -8.15
N THR A 169 -4.02 18.55 -7.57
CA THR A 169 -2.77 17.80 -7.71
C THR A 169 -2.86 16.60 -8.66
N SER A 170 -4.08 16.21 -9.08
CA SER A 170 -4.28 15.04 -9.93
C SER A 170 -5.42 15.23 -10.93
N THR A 171 -5.12 15.17 -12.22
CA THR A 171 -6.12 15.23 -13.28
C THR A 171 -7.07 14.03 -13.29
N GLY A 172 -6.62 12.89 -12.78
CA GLY A 172 -7.42 11.67 -12.60
C GLY A 172 -8.27 11.65 -11.34
N ASN A 173 -8.13 12.65 -10.46
CA ASN A 173 -8.76 12.72 -9.14
C ASN A 173 -8.34 11.55 -8.22
N TYR A 174 -7.06 11.20 -8.25
CA TYR A 174 -6.42 10.32 -7.28
C TYR A 174 -5.65 11.14 -6.25
N PHE A 175 -5.54 10.64 -5.05
CA PHE A 175 -4.83 11.34 -4.00
C PHE A 175 -3.32 11.28 -4.24
N ASP A 176 -2.70 12.45 -4.36
CA ASP A 176 -1.27 12.65 -4.36
C ASP A 176 -0.90 13.45 -3.11
N ASP A 177 -0.08 12.87 -2.27
CA ASP A 177 0.30 13.47 -0.98
C ASP A 177 1.63 14.23 -1.01
N LYS A 178 2.31 14.30 -2.17
CA LYS A 178 3.66 14.88 -2.29
C LYS A 178 3.88 15.87 -3.42
N ALA A 179 2.86 16.28 -4.15
CA ALA A 179 2.99 17.10 -5.34
C ALA A 179 3.49 18.53 -5.05
N GLU A 180 4.78 18.80 -5.17
CA GLU A 180 5.37 20.12 -4.87
C GLU A 180 6.41 20.63 -5.87
N SER A 181 6.97 19.82 -6.78
CA SER A 181 8.10 20.25 -7.63
C SER A 181 7.93 19.90 -9.11
N GLU A 182 8.30 20.83 -10.01
CA GLU A 182 8.29 20.59 -11.47
C GLU A 182 9.41 19.64 -11.94
N ASP A 183 10.52 19.58 -11.22
CA ASP A 183 11.72 18.84 -11.61
C ASP A 183 11.85 17.49 -10.86
N VAL A 184 10.95 17.19 -9.94
CA VAL A 184 10.92 15.94 -9.19
C VAL A 184 9.58 15.25 -9.42
N ILE A 185 9.63 13.96 -9.69
CA ILE A 185 8.44 13.13 -9.75
C ILE A 185 8.16 12.62 -8.33
N ASP A 186 7.19 13.20 -7.68
CA ASP A 186 6.90 12.97 -6.26
C ASP A 186 5.50 12.41 -5.96
N GLY A 187 4.64 12.29 -6.96
CA GLY A 187 3.32 11.67 -6.84
C GLY A 187 3.38 10.16 -6.61
N ALA A 188 3.11 9.73 -5.37
CA ALA A 188 3.19 8.33 -5.01
C ALA A 188 1.98 7.51 -5.47
N PHE A 189 0.79 8.09 -5.49
CA PHE A 189 -0.48 7.49 -5.94
C PHE A 189 -0.70 6.04 -5.45
N ASP A 190 -0.20 5.73 -4.28
CA ASP A 190 -0.27 4.42 -3.67
C ASP A 190 -1.56 4.20 -2.85
N ILE A 191 -1.57 3.17 -2.02
CA ILE A 191 -2.73 2.80 -1.20
C ILE A 191 -3.14 3.88 -0.20
N PHE A 192 -2.32 4.90 0.06
CA PHE A 192 -2.68 5.97 1.02
C PHE A 192 -3.94 6.73 0.62
N GLY A 193 -4.29 6.77 -0.66
CA GLY A 193 -5.61 7.25 -1.08
C GLY A 193 -6.76 6.40 -0.54
N VAL A 194 -6.63 5.09 -0.59
CA VAL A 194 -7.61 4.16 0.03
C VAL A 194 -7.66 4.38 1.53
N VAL A 195 -6.49 4.43 2.19
CA VAL A 195 -6.37 4.67 3.64
C VAL A 195 -7.07 5.96 4.05
N ALA A 196 -6.86 7.04 3.30
CA ALA A 196 -7.47 8.33 3.59
C ALA A 196 -9.00 8.25 3.57
N PHE A 197 -9.59 7.67 2.52
CA PHE A 197 -11.05 7.53 2.43
C PHE A 197 -11.63 6.62 3.51
N VAL A 198 -10.97 5.49 3.78
CA VAL A 198 -11.37 4.57 4.87
C VAL A 198 -11.37 5.31 6.21
N PHE A 199 -10.30 6.04 6.51
CA PHE A 199 -10.15 6.73 7.80
C PHE A 199 -11.11 7.92 7.96
N ILE A 200 -11.30 8.75 6.94
CA ILE A 200 -12.27 9.83 6.95
C ILE A 200 -13.68 9.26 7.14
N ARG A 201 -13.99 8.16 6.45
CA ARG A 201 -15.30 7.53 6.58
C ARG A 201 -15.54 6.94 7.98
N GLN A 202 -14.52 6.35 8.59
CA GLN A 202 -14.56 5.89 9.99
C GLN A 202 -14.79 7.06 10.95
N SER A 203 -14.08 8.16 10.76
CA SER A 203 -14.25 9.38 11.57
C SER A 203 -15.67 9.93 11.47
N LEU A 204 -16.22 10.03 10.27
CA LEU A 204 -17.60 10.48 10.05
C LEU A 204 -18.66 9.59 10.70
N GLN A 205 -18.40 8.28 10.88
CA GLN A 205 -19.35 7.40 11.59
C GLN A 205 -19.53 7.78 13.05
N LEU A 206 -18.53 8.39 13.66
CA LEU A 206 -18.51 8.79 15.06
C LEU A 206 -18.92 10.27 15.26
N HIS A 207 -19.18 10.99 14.17
CA HIS A 207 -19.53 12.39 14.24
C HIS A 207 -20.95 12.61 14.80
N ALA A 208 -21.08 13.46 15.80
CA ALA A 208 -22.37 13.76 16.43
C ALA A 208 -23.37 14.45 15.49
N ASN A 209 -22.88 15.23 14.51
CA ASN A 209 -23.72 15.92 13.53
C ASN A 209 -24.07 14.99 12.34
N MET A 210 -25.22 14.35 12.42
CA MET A 210 -25.71 13.44 11.38
C MET A 210 -25.91 14.15 10.03
N HIS A 211 -26.38 15.39 10.01
CA HIS A 211 -26.60 16.15 8.76
C HIS A 211 -25.29 16.43 8.02
N LEU A 212 -24.21 16.75 8.75
CA LEU A 212 -22.90 16.89 8.13
C LEU A 212 -22.44 15.58 7.52
N ARG A 213 -22.55 14.48 8.27
CA ARG A 213 -22.20 13.15 7.82
C ARG A 213 -22.91 12.78 6.53
N ASP A 214 -24.22 12.90 6.51
CA ASP A 214 -25.05 12.52 5.37
C ASP A 214 -24.76 13.36 4.12
N ARG A 215 -24.36 14.62 4.30
CA ARG A 215 -23.93 15.50 3.21
C ARG A 215 -22.53 15.18 2.69
N LYS A 216 -21.59 14.78 3.56
CA LYS A 216 -20.17 14.58 3.16
C LYS A 216 -19.90 13.19 2.58
N ILE A 217 -20.66 12.17 2.94
CA ILE A 217 -20.51 10.82 2.37
C ILE A 217 -20.61 10.81 0.84
N PRO A 218 -21.63 11.45 0.19
CA PRO A 218 -21.69 11.53 -1.27
C PRO A 218 -20.50 12.27 -1.92
N SER A 219 -19.99 13.32 -1.27
CA SER A 219 -18.81 14.04 -1.76
C SER A 219 -17.57 13.16 -1.77
N LEU A 220 -17.36 12.35 -0.73
CA LEU A 220 -16.28 11.37 -0.67
C LEU A 220 -16.43 10.31 -1.75
N ARG A 221 -17.64 9.84 -2.03
CA ARG A 221 -17.94 8.82 -3.02
C ARG A 221 -17.31 9.11 -4.37
N THR A 222 -17.42 10.33 -4.86
CA THR A 222 -16.94 10.75 -6.18
C THR A 222 -15.46 10.43 -6.40
N PHE A 223 -14.65 10.55 -5.34
CA PHE A 223 -13.22 10.25 -5.38
C PHE A 223 -12.94 8.80 -5.00
N ALA A 224 -13.61 8.30 -3.98
CA ALA A 224 -13.45 6.91 -3.50
C ALA A 224 -13.78 5.86 -4.57
N GLU A 225 -14.77 6.13 -5.43
CA GLU A 225 -15.12 5.25 -6.56
C GLU A 225 -13.97 5.03 -7.54
N LYS A 226 -13.01 5.95 -7.65
CA LYS A 226 -11.82 5.76 -8.49
C LYS A 226 -11.01 4.56 -8.00
N TYR A 227 -10.74 4.52 -6.70
CA TYR A 227 -10.03 3.40 -6.07
C TYR A 227 -10.85 2.12 -6.08
N LEU A 228 -12.17 2.20 -5.82
CA LEU A 228 -13.05 1.04 -5.90
C LEU A 228 -13.01 0.38 -7.27
N ARG A 229 -13.03 1.17 -8.36
CA ARG A 229 -12.94 0.62 -9.73
C ARG A 229 -11.58 0.03 -10.05
N LEU A 230 -10.53 0.45 -9.34
CA LEU A 230 -9.18 -0.07 -9.51
C LEU A 230 -8.96 -1.38 -8.76
N LEU A 231 -9.57 -1.54 -7.57
CA LEU A 231 -9.32 -2.68 -6.69
C LEU A 231 -9.51 -4.06 -7.34
N PRO A 232 -10.60 -4.37 -8.09
CA PRO A 232 -10.76 -5.68 -8.73
C PRO A 232 -9.65 -6.01 -9.72
N ASP A 233 -8.99 -5.00 -10.26
CA ASP A 233 -7.95 -5.16 -11.25
C ASP A 233 -6.55 -5.32 -10.64
N VAL A 234 -6.27 -4.62 -9.52
CA VAL A 234 -4.96 -4.71 -8.83
C VAL A 234 -4.88 -5.87 -7.84
N VAL A 235 -6.01 -6.40 -7.37
CA VAL A 235 -6.02 -7.59 -6.52
C VAL A 235 -5.70 -8.83 -7.36
N ARG A 236 -4.68 -9.57 -6.95
CA ARG A 236 -4.25 -10.80 -7.62
C ARG A 236 -5.28 -11.93 -7.47
N SER A 237 -5.13 -12.96 -8.31
CA SER A 237 -5.99 -14.16 -8.28
C SER A 237 -5.88 -14.92 -6.96
N ASP A 238 -4.71 -14.93 -6.33
CA ASP A 238 -4.48 -15.52 -5.02
C ASP A 238 -5.03 -14.69 -3.85
N GLY A 239 -5.44 -13.46 -4.11
CA GLY A 239 -6.00 -12.56 -3.11
C GLY A 239 -5.01 -11.58 -2.49
N LEU A 240 -3.74 -11.55 -2.94
CA LEU A 240 -2.85 -10.45 -2.54
C LEU A 240 -3.44 -9.13 -3.06
N GLY A 241 -3.52 -8.14 -2.15
CA GLY A 241 -4.14 -6.84 -2.41
C GLY A 241 -3.21 -5.87 -3.13
N TRP A 242 -3.11 -4.66 -2.59
CA TRP A 242 -2.29 -3.61 -3.18
C TRP A 242 -0.80 -3.95 -3.14
N SER A 243 -0.09 -3.82 -4.27
CA SER A 243 1.22 -4.41 -4.48
C SER A 243 2.35 -3.40 -4.73
N TYR A 244 2.08 -2.11 -4.74
CA TYR A 244 3.12 -1.08 -4.96
C TYR A 244 2.99 0.10 -4.00
N GLY A 245 4.09 0.81 -3.80
CA GLY A 245 4.18 1.96 -2.91
C GLY A 245 4.25 1.56 -1.43
N ARG A 246 3.91 2.51 -0.57
CA ARG A 246 3.93 2.33 0.89
C ARG A 246 2.80 1.42 1.37
N ARG A 247 2.94 0.87 2.57
CA ARG A 247 1.89 0.07 3.23
C ARG A 247 1.37 -1.11 2.40
N ILE A 248 2.23 -1.77 1.62
CA ILE A 248 1.92 -3.05 1.02
C ILE A 248 1.89 -4.16 2.10
N GLY A 249 1.51 -5.37 1.73
CA GLY A 249 1.43 -6.49 2.66
C GLY A 249 0.19 -6.44 3.57
N ALA A 250 0.32 -6.78 4.85
CA ALA A 250 -0.80 -6.92 5.78
C ALA A 250 -1.67 -5.66 5.86
N TYR A 251 -1.07 -4.49 5.95
CA TYR A 251 -1.80 -3.22 5.97
C TYR A 251 -2.53 -2.95 4.65
N GLY A 252 -1.87 -3.15 3.51
CA GLY A 252 -2.51 -3.03 2.21
C GLY A 252 -3.73 -3.92 2.07
N GLN A 253 -3.62 -5.15 2.57
CA GLN A 253 -4.71 -6.11 2.61
C GLN A 253 -5.89 -5.60 3.45
N MET A 254 -5.62 -5.16 4.70
CA MET A 254 -6.64 -4.64 5.61
C MET A 254 -7.37 -3.41 5.04
N HIS A 255 -6.66 -2.52 4.36
CA HIS A 255 -7.26 -1.32 3.76
C HIS A 255 -8.15 -1.67 2.56
N CYS A 256 -7.73 -2.59 1.69
CA CYS A 256 -8.55 -3.05 0.56
C CYS A 256 -9.86 -3.69 1.04
N ILE A 257 -9.80 -4.58 2.03
CA ILE A 257 -10.99 -5.20 2.64
C ILE A 257 -11.93 -4.13 3.22
N SER A 258 -11.38 -3.20 3.99
CA SER A 258 -12.14 -2.13 4.63
C SER A 258 -12.83 -1.22 3.63
N MET A 259 -12.15 -0.89 2.52
CA MET A 259 -12.72 -0.05 1.46
C MET A 259 -13.94 -0.71 0.81
N ILE A 260 -13.84 -2.00 0.47
CA ILE A 260 -14.93 -2.75 -0.15
C ILE A 260 -16.12 -2.86 0.81
N LEU A 261 -15.89 -3.24 2.06
CA LEU A 261 -16.97 -3.36 3.05
C LEU A 261 -17.67 -2.03 3.33
N GLN A 262 -16.92 -0.92 3.41
CA GLN A 262 -17.53 0.40 3.57
C GLN A 262 -18.34 0.81 2.35
N ALA A 263 -17.84 0.52 1.15
CA ALA A 263 -18.53 0.80 -0.09
C ALA A 263 -19.82 -0.01 -0.24
N MET A 264 -19.82 -1.28 0.17
CA MET A 264 -21.02 -2.12 0.21
C MET A 264 -22.06 -1.54 1.16
N ARG A 265 -21.66 -1.19 2.38
CA ARG A 265 -22.54 -0.59 3.38
C ARG A 265 -23.17 0.72 2.91
N ASP A 266 -22.42 1.55 2.25
CA ASP A 266 -22.86 2.87 1.80
C ASP A 266 -23.54 2.83 0.41
N ASN A 267 -23.74 1.64 -0.16
CA ASN A 267 -24.32 1.40 -1.49
C ASN A 267 -23.58 2.13 -2.61
N TRP A 268 -22.23 2.16 -2.54
CA TRP A 268 -21.39 2.73 -3.59
C TRP A 268 -21.12 1.75 -4.72
N ILE A 269 -21.32 0.46 -4.49
CA ILE A 269 -21.16 -0.60 -5.47
C ILE A 269 -22.53 -0.90 -6.08
N ALA A 270 -22.63 -0.84 -7.41
CA ALA A 270 -23.84 -1.17 -8.13
C ALA A 270 -24.17 -2.66 -8.01
N GLU A 271 -25.46 -3.02 -8.03
CA GLU A 271 -25.91 -4.40 -7.81
C GLU A 271 -25.37 -5.39 -8.86
N ASP A 272 -25.23 -4.97 -10.11
CA ASP A 272 -24.64 -5.79 -11.20
C ASP A 272 -23.13 -6.05 -11.01
N LYS A 273 -22.45 -5.23 -10.21
CA LYS A 273 -21.04 -5.37 -9.86
C LYS A 273 -20.82 -6.09 -8.51
N MET A 274 -21.85 -6.22 -7.73
CA MET A 274 -21.74 -6.79 -6.39
C MET A 274 -21.08 -8.19 -6.37
N PRO A 275 -21.40 -9.13 -7.28
CA PRO A 275 -20.74 -10.43 -7.29
C PRO A 275 -19.22 -10.34 -7.50
N GLU A 276 -18.75 -9.42 -8.37
CA GLU A 276 -17.32 -9.19 -8.60
C GLU A 276 -16.61 -8.72 -7.33
N TYR A 277 -17.18 -7.75 -6.61
CA TYR A 277 -16.60 -7.26 -5.37
C TYR A 277 -16.68 -8.27 -4.22
N MET A 278 -17.71 -9.09 -4.19
CA MET A 278 -17.82 -10.19 -3.23
C MET A 278 -16.74 -11.24 -3.43
N ASP A 279 -16.43 -11.60 -4.68
CA ASP A 279 -15.34 -12.52 -4.98
C ASP A 279 -13.97 -11.91 -4.64
N VAL A 280 -13.74 -10.65 -4.98
CA VAL A 280 -12.51 -9.93 -4.59
C VAL A 280 -12.36 -9.90 -3.07
N LEU A 281 -13.43 -9.59 -2.34
CA LEU A 281 -13.45 -9.58 -0.87
C LEU A 281 -13.12 -10.96 -0.30
N ARG A 282 -13.72 -12.02 -0.83
CA ARG A 282 -13.46 -13.40 -0.42
C ARG A 282 -11.98 -13.76 -0.58
N ARG A 283 -11.37 -13.46 -1.74
CA ARG A 283 -9.95 -13.72 -2.00
C ARG A 283 -9.04 -12.92 -1.07
N LEU A 284 -9.28 -11.62 -0.92
CA LEU A 284 -8.55 -10.77 0.00
C LEU A 284 -8.61 -11.31 1.44
N PHE A 285 -9.78 -11.73 1.87
CA PHE A 285 -9.99 -12.21 3.22
C PHE A 285 -9.31 -13.56 3.47
N GLN A 286 -9.44 -14.50 2.52
CA GLN A 286 -8.75 -15.78 2.58
C GLN A 286 -7.23 -15.58 2.66
N PHE A 287 -6.68 -14.73 1.79
CA PHE A 287 -5.26 -14.42 1.81
C PHE A 287 -4.82 -13.81 3.15
N PHE A 288 -5.58 -12.85 3.69
CA PHE A 288 -5.29 -12.23 4.98
C PHE A 288 -5.24 -13.25 6.12
N PHE A 289 -6.28 -14.10 6.21
CA PHE A 289 -6.38 -15.10 7.27
C PHE A 289 -5.32 -16.19 7.16
N MET A 290 -5.00 -16.61 5.97
CA MET A 290 -4.01 -17.70 5.77
C MET A 290 -2.57 -17.22 5.86
N THR A 291 -2.32 -15.96 5.51
CA THR A 291 -0.97 -15.45 5.32
C THR A 291 -0.50 -14.58 6.47
N TYR A 292 -1.37 -13.68 6.97
CA TYR A 292 -0.96 -12.65 7.92
C TYR A 292 -1.44 -12.90 9.35
N LEU A 293 -2.23 -13.94 9.61
CA LEU A 293 -2.67 -14.25 10.97
C LEU A 293 -2.16 -15.60 11.43
N ASP A 294 -1.50 -15.60 12.58
CA ASP A 294 -1.28 -16.81 13.36
C ASP A 294 -2.55 -17.09 14.18
N GLN A 295 -3.36 -18.02 13.68
CA GLN A 295 -4.64 -18.34 14.28
C GLN A 295 -4.50 -19.09 15.63
N GLU A 296 -3.40 -19.79 15.86
CA GLU A 296 -3.14 -20.52 17.10
C GLU A 296 -2.69 -19.57 18.21
N ASN A 297 -1.82 -18.64 17.87
CA ASN A 297 -1.21 -17.73 18.85
C ASN A 297 -1.91 -16.37 18.93
N GLY A 298 -2.82 -16.04 18.02
CA GLY A 298 -3.56 -14.77 18.03
C GLY A 298 -2.68 -13.55 17.80
N TYR A 299 -1.79 -13.61 16.82
CA TYR A 299 -0.94 -12.48 16.40
C TYR A 299 -1.05 -12.21 14.92
N LEU A 300 -0.86 -10.95 14.57
CA LEU A 300 -0.50 -10.59 13.20
C LEU A 300 0.96 -10.99 12.99
N VAL A 301 1.22 -11.78 11.96
CA VAL A 301 2.58 -12.23 11.64
C VAL A 301 2.95 -11.85 10.21
N ILE A 302 4.23 -11.53 10.03
CA ILE A 302 4.84 -11.41 8.73
C ILE A 302 5.99 -12.41 8.70
N ARG A 303 5.84 -13.41 7.83
CA ARG A 303 6.87 -14.41 7.62
C ARG A 303 7.92 -13.87 6.65
N ASP A 304 9.10 -14.47 6.66
CA ASP A 304 10.24 -14.07 5.81
C ASP A 304 9.92 -14.07 4.31
N GLU A 305 8.96 -14.90 3.89
CA GLU A 305 8.55 -15.02 2.49
C GLU A 305 7.45 -14.01 2.09
N GLN A 306 6.95 -13.21 3.05
CA GLN A 306 5.82 -12.31 2.80
C GLN A 306 6.29 -10.90 2.47
N ARG A 307 5.61 -10.27 1.50
CA ARG A 307 5.84 -8.87 1.15
C ARG A 307 5.26 -7.95 2.21
N SER A 308 6.08 -7.03 2.70
CA SER A 308 5.64 -5.94 3.56
C SER A 308 6.55 -4.75 3.40
N ALA A 309 5.99 -3.55 3.27
CA ALA A 309 6.76 -2.31 3.18
C ALA A 309 7.31 -1.82 4.53
N GLU A 310 6.92 -2.44 5.65
CA GLU A 310 7.25 -1.93 6.97
C GLU A 310 7.44 -3.05 7.99
N ASN A 311 8.53 -2.96 8.75
CA ASN A 311 8.77 -3.79 9.94
C ASN A 311 7.75 -3.54 11.06
N SER A 312 7.01 -2.41 11.01
CA SER A 312 5.97 -2.09 11.99
C SER A 312 4.85 -3.12 12.09
N CYS A 313 4.74 -4.03 11.12
CA CYS A 313 3.76 -5.11 11.17
C CYS A 313 4.04 -6.19 12.22
N THR A 314 5.22 -6.19 12.83
CA THR A 314 5.55 -7.08 13.95
C THR A 314 5.37 -6.42 15.31
N THR A 315 5.01 -5.13 15.36
CA THR A 315 4.82 -4.38 16.60
C THR A 315 3.46 -4.64 17.25
N ARG A 316 3.35 -4.22 18.51
CA ARG A 316 2.06 -4.19 19.23
C ARG A 316 1.02 -3.34 18.49
N MET A 317 1.44 -2.21 17.91
CA MET A 317 0.58 -1.34 17.10
C MET A 317 -0.13 -2.13 15.99
N ALA A 318 0.61 -2.93 15.23
CA ALA A 318 0.03 -3.70 14.13
C ALA A 318 -0.98 -4.75 14.61
N ASN A 319 -0.77 -5.36 15.77
CA ASN A 319 -1.73 -6.28 16.37
C ASN A 319 -3.00 -5.54 16.80
N PHE A 320 -2.90 -4.37 17.43
CA PHE A 320 -4.06 -3.54 17.76
C PHE A 320 -4.80 -3.09 16.51
N ASP A 321 -4.08 -2.71 15.44
CA ASP A 321 -4.70 -2.36 14.16
C ASP A 321 -5.43 -3.55 13.52
N ALA A 322 -4.84 -4.74 13.51
CA ALA A 322 -5.50 -5.95 13.00
C ALA A 322 -6.80 -6.24 13.76
N ALA A 323 -6.77 -6.20 15.09
CA ALA A 323 -7.94 -6.40 15.93
C ALA A 323 -9.03 -5.34 15.68
N ARG A 324 -8.64 -4.08 15.54
CA ARG A 324 -9.52 -2.97 15.18
C ARG A 324 -10.24 -3.21 13.85
N TYR A 325 -9.50 -3.57 12.81
CA TYR A 325 -10.09 -3.85 11.51
C TYR A 325 -11.04 -5.04 11.55
N LEU A 326 -10.67 -6.12 12.20
CA LEU A 326 -11.53 -7.30 12.37
C LEU A 326 -12.86 -6.94 13.06
N CYS A 327 -12.82 -6.13 14.13
CA CYS A 327 -14.04 -5.64 14.80
C CYS A 327 -14.89 -4.76 13.86
N GLN A 328 -14.26 -3.89 13.09
CA GLN A 328 -14.96 -3.05 12.10
C GLN A 328 -15.59 -3.88 10.99
N TRP A 329 -14.89 -4.88 10.47
CA TRP A 329 -15.41 -5.77 9.43
C TRP A 329 -16.60 -6.57 9.92
N ALA A 330 -16.54 -7.08 11.15
CA ALA A 330 -17.66 -7.76 11.77
C ALA A 330 -18.91 -6.88 11.86
N ARG A 331 -18.76 -5.62 12.29
CA ARG A 331 -19.88 -4.67 12.36
C ARG A 331 -20.42 -4.29 10.99
N LEU A 332 -19.51 -4.05 10.02
CA LEU A 332 -19.91 -3.74 8.66
C LEU A 332 -20.68 -4.90 8.02
N ALA A 333 -20.19 -6.13 8.18
CA ALA A 333 -20.85 -7.32 7.65
C ALA A 333 -22.28 -7.50 8.23
N LYS A 334 -22.45 -7.30 9.54
CA LYS A 334 -23.79 -7.32 10.18
C LYS A 334 -24.72 -6.24 9.60
N THR A 335 -24.18 -5.05 9.33
CA THR A 335 -24.98 -3.93 8.78
C THR A 335 -25.34 -4.16 7.32
N ILE A 336 -24.44 -4.73 6.54
CA ILE A 336 -24.67 -5.08 5.13
C ILE A 336 -25.75 -6.16 5.00
N GLY A 337 -25.80 -7.11 5.95
CA GLY A 337 -26.84 -8.15 6.02
C GLY A 337 -26.80 -9.13 4.86
N ARG A 338 -25.73 -9.19 4.08
CA ARG A 338 -25.52 -10.14 2.98
C ARG A 338 -24.68 -11.33 3.46
N ASN A 339 -24.92 -12.49 2.84
CA ASN A 339 -24.00 -13.61 3.02
C ASN A 339 -22.66 -13.27 2.37
N MET A 340 -21.58 -13.21 3.15
CA MET A 340 -20.23 -12.90 2.69
C MET A 340 -19.54 -14.09 1.99
N ASN A 341 -20.14 -15.28 2.01
CA ASN A 341 -19.66 -16.42 1.25
C ASN A 341 -20.13 -16.28 -0.20
N SER A 342 -19.23 -15.94 -1.08
CA SER A 342 -19.49 -15.87 -2.52
C SER A 342 -18.85 -17.06 -3.24
N GLU A 343 -19.44 -17.43 -4.39
CA GLU A 343 -18.81 -18.34 -5.32
C GLU A 343 -17.65 -17.63 -6.04
N ALA A 344 -16.63 -18.39 -6.42
CA ALA A 344 -15.54 -17.88 -7.23
C ALA A 344 -16.07 -17.48 -8.61
N ILE A 345 -15.69 -16.31 -9.07
CA ILE A 345 -16.02 -15.83 -10.41
C ILE A 345 -14.81 -16.09 -11.33
N ALA A 346 -15.10 -16.54 -12.56
CA ALA A 346 -14.06 -16.72 -13.56
C ALA A 346 -13.30 -15.40 -13.81
N GLU A 347 -11.99 -15.46 -13.74
CA GLU A 347 -11.14 -14.32 -14.01
C GLU A 347 -11.29 -13.83 -15.44
N LYS A 348 -11.12 -12.52 -15.64
CA LYS A 348 -11.21 -11.88 -16.95
C LYS A 348 -9.83 -11.47 -17.42
N ASN A 349 -9.61 -11.54 -18.72
CA ASN A 349 -8.44 -10.94 -19.34
C ASN A 349 -8.55 -9.41 -19.26
N ILE A 350 -7.51 -8.75 -18.75
CA ILE A 350 -7.44 -7.31 -18.60
C ILE A 350 -6.13 -6.82 -19.20
N SER A 351 -6.21 -5.75 -19.98
CA SER A 351 -5.04 -4.96 -20.40
C SER A 351 -5.46 -3.51 -20.44
N LYS A 352 -5.07 -2.73 -19.43
CA LYS A 352 -5.44 -1.33 -19.35
C LYS A 352 -4.38 -0.49 -18.63
N TYR A 353 -4.34 0.77 -18.99
CA TYR A 353 -3.61 1.80 -18.27
C TYR A 353 -4.60 2.72 -17.56
N VAL A 354 -4.38 2.95 -16.28
CA VAL A 354 -5.15 3.89 -15.46
C VAL A 354 -4.26 5.09 -15.18
N SER A 355 -4.59 6.25 -15.78
CA SER A 355 -3.87 7.49 -15.54
C SER A 355 -4.31 8.10 -14.20
N PHE A 356 -3.35 8.39 -13.34
CA PHE A 356 -3.55 9.09 -12.07
C PHE A 356 -3.41 10.60 -12.26
N ASP A 357 -2.36 11.00 -12.95
CA ASP A 357 -2.14 12.39 -13.34
C ASP A 357 -1.57 12.48 -14.75
N ASN A 358 -2.05 13.46 -15.51
CA ASN A 358 -1.56 13.82 -16.84
C ASN A 358 -1.47 15.34 -16.93
N SER A 359 -0.67 15.94 -16.05
CA SER A 359 -0.45 17.37 -15.98
C SER A 359 0.86 17.75 -16.68
N GLY A 360 0.75 18.52 -17.75
CA GLY A 360 1.88 19.15 -18.42
C GLY A 360 2.89 18.17 -19.05
N ARG A 361 4.08 18.03 -18.46
CA ARG A 361 5.20 17.26 -19.04
C ARG A 361 5.26 15.80 -18.61
N LYS A 362 4.48 15.42 -17.60
CA LYS A 362 4.50 14.09 -16.98
C LYS A 362 3.13 13.43 -17.02
N GLU A 363 3.12 12.13 -17.17
CA GLU A 363 1.95 11.28 -17.03
C GLU A 363 2.31 10.16 -16.05
N GLN A 364 1.53 10.00 -14.99
CA GLN A 364 1.69 8.98 -13.98
C GLN A 364 0.43 8.11 -13.89
N GLY A 365 0.62 6.84 -13.59
CA GLY A 365 -0.49 5.90 -13.56
C GLY A 365 -0.02 4.47 -13.30
N VAL A 366 -0.90 3.52 -13.53
CA VAL A 366 -0.58 2.10 -13.44
C VAL A 366 -1.10 1.36 -14.67
N PHE A 367 -0.24 0.57 -15.28
CA PHE A 367 -0.65 -0.41 -16.28
C PHE A 367 -0.94 -1.74 -15.59
N ILE A 368 -2.05 -2.38 -15.96
CA ILE A 368 -2.52 -3.64 -15.40
C ILE A 368 -2.77 -4.62 -16.53
N TYR A 369 -2.17 -5.79 -16.39
CA TYR A 369 -2.40 -6.93 -17.28
C TYR A 369 -2.79 -8.15 -16.45
N LYS A 370 -3.89 -8.79 -16.84
CA LYS A 370 -4.33 -10.09 -16.33
C LYS A 370 -4.62 -11.03 -17.49
N ASN A 371 -4.21 -12.27 -17.34
CA ASN A 371 -4.53 -13.32 -18.27
C ASN A 371 -5.07 -14.53 -17.49
N ALA A 372 -6.35 -14.82 -17.67
CA ALA A 372 -7.06 -15.88 -16.96
C ALA A 372 -6.54 -17.29 -17.28
N GLU A 373 -6.05 -17.51 -18.53
CA GLU A 373 -5.57 -18.82 -18.97
C GLU A 373 -4.21 -19.18 -18.35
N THR A 374 -3.37 -18.16 -18.14
CA THR A 374 -2.00 -18.34 -17.60
C THR A 374 -1.87 -17.91 -16.16
N ALA A 375 -2.96 -17.42 -15.54
CA ALA A 375 -2.98 -16.76 -14.23
C ALA A 375 -1.96 -15.62 -14.07
N MET A 376 -1.42 -15.09 -15.18
CA MET A 376 -0.50 -13.97 -15.16
C MET A 376 -1.23 -12.71 -14.70
N HIS A 377 -0.70 -12.07 -13.68
CA HIS A 377 -1.16 -10.77 -13.20
C HIS A 377 0.05 -9.85 -13.05
N THR A 378 -0.01 -8.71 -13.67
CA THR A 378 1.10 -7.75 -13.70
C THR A 378 0.56 -6.35 -13.47
N CYS A 379 1.11 -5.67 -12.47
CA CYS A 379 0.94 -4.24 -12.26
C CYS A 379 2.28 -3.55 -12.52
N LEU A 380 2.32 -2.60 -13.44
CA LEU A 380 3.47 -1.75 -13.71
C LEU A 380 3.12 -0.32 -13.30
N PRO A 381 3.50 0.14 -12.10
CA PRO A 381 3.23 1.51 -11.67
C PRO A 381 4.27 2.47 -12.26
N LEU A 382 3.78 3.57 -12.84
CA LEU A 382 4.56 4.76 -13.16
C LEU A 382 4.24 5.82 -12.11
N VAL A 383 4.87 5.74 -10.95
CA VAL A 383 4.67 6.61 -9.80
C VAL A 383 6.01 6.94 -9.15
N ALA A 384 6.04 7.92 -8.27
CA ALA A 384 7.27 8.33 -7.61
C ALA A 384 7.95 7.19 -6.82
N PRO A 385 9.27 7.23 -6.68
CA PRO A 385 9.99 6.31 -5.82
C PRO A 385 9.52 6.48 -4.37
N ASN A 386 9.50 5.39 -3.63
CA ASN A 386 9.19 5.45 -2.20
C ASN A 386 10.41 5.94 -1.43
N ALA A 387 10.45 7.23 -1.12
CA ALA A 387 11.60 7.86 -0.44
C ALA A 387 11.75 7.48 1.04
N SER A 388 10.79 6.77 1.64
CA SER A 388 10.85 6.43 3.06
C SER A 388 11.80 5.27 3.37
N ASN A 389 12.26 4.52 2.38
CA ASN A 389 13.17 3.39 2.53
C ASN A 389 14.48 3.69 1.79
N THR A 390 15.32 4.54 2.35
CA THR A 390 16.42 5.17 1.63
C THR A 390 17.77 4.48 1.75
N SER A 391 17.91 3.41 2.52
CA SER A 391 19.22 2.87 2.86
C SER A 391 19.75 1.81 1.89
N SER A 392 18.92 1.28 1.00
CA SER A 392 19.32 0.20 0.11
C SER A 392 20.21 0.67 -1.05
N SER A 393 21.37 0.06 -1.20
CA SER A 393 22.24 0.23 -2.36
C SER A 393 21.70 -0.43 -3.63
N LEU A 394 20.70 -1.30 -3.50
CA LEU A 394 20.01 -1.94 -4.62
C LEU A 394 18.76 -1.15 -4.97
N ALA A 395 18.60 -0.89 -6.24
CA ALA A 395 17.56 -0.01 -6.75
C ALA A 395 16.14 -0.56 -6.58
N PHE A 396 15.99 -1.86 -6.57
CA PHE A 396 14.71 -2.48 -6.83
C PHE A 396 13.64 -2.39 -5.73
N PRO A 397 13.91 -2.39 -4.43
CA PRO A 397 12.83 -2.22 -3.45
C PRO A 397 12.15 -0.87 -3.53
N HIS A 398 12.82 0.11 -4.11
CA HIS A 398 12.41 1.51 -4.14
C HIS A 398 12.04 2.02 -5.53
N ILE A 399 12.17 1.19 -6.57
CA ILE A 399 11.84 1.59 -7.94
C ILE A 399 10.41 1.17 -8.26
N PRO A 400 9.45 2.10 -8.38
CA PRO A 400 8.17 1.81 -9.01
C PRO A 400 8.40 1.43 -10.47
N GLY A 401 7.58 0.57 -10.99
CA GLY A 401 7.72 0.07 -12.35
C GLY A 401 8.21 -1.38 -12.42
N ILE A 402 8.37 -2.02 -11.28
CA ILE A 402 8.54 -3.47 -11.21
C ILE A 402 7.21 -4.18 -11.47
N PHE A 403 7.31 -5.39 -11.97
CA PHE A 403 6.13 -6.20 -12.21
C PHE A 403 5.69 -6.92 -10.94
N ASP A 404 4.41 -6.88 -10.63
CA ASP A 404 3.80 -7.75 -9.65
C ASP A 404 3.41 -9.06 -10.35
N TRP A 405 4.02 -10.14 -9.91
CA TRP A 405 3.85 -11.45 -10.52
C TRP A 405 3.17 -12.40 -9.54
N PRO A 406 2.17 -13.19 -9.94
CA PRO A 406 1.41 -14.02 -9.00
C PRO A 406 2.19 -15.20 -8.44
N ALA A 407 3.28 -15.60 -9.09
CA ALA A 407 4.11 -16.66 -8.56
C ALA A 407 5.09 -16.09 -7.54
N ASP A 408 5.16 -16.68 -6.37
CA ASP A 408 6.16 -16.36 -5.34
C ASP A 408 7.60 -16.65 -5.79
N LYS A 409 7.77 -17.08 -7.03
CA LYS A 409 9.03 -17.50 -7.63
C LYS A 409 9.81 -16.37 -8.30
N TYR A 410 9.14 -15.27 -8.73
CA TYR A 410 9.78 -14.24 -9.52
C TYR A 410 9.34 -12.86 -9.08
N LEU A 411 10.32 -11.97 -8.87
CA LEU A 411 10.14 -10.54 -8.75
C LEU A 411 10.88 -9.89 -9.92
N PRO A 412 10.31 -9.88 -11.12
CA PRO A 412 11.01 -9.41 -12.30
C PRO A 412 11.13 -7.89 -12.27
N ILE A 413 12.31 -7.42 -11.94
CA ILE A 413 12.71 -6.03 -12.07
C ILE A 413 13.42 -5.91 -13.41
N LEU A 414 12.68 -5.89 -14.46
CA LEU A 414 13.23 -5.89 -15.82
C LEU A 414 13.44 -4.47 -16.35
N ILE A 415 13.83 -3.54 -15.48
CA ILE A 415 13.96 -2.13 -15.83
C ILE A 415 15.43 -1.74 -15.80
N PRO A 416 16.01 -1.31 -16.95
CA PRO A 416 17.40 -0.95 -17.04
C PRO A 416 17.76 0.27 -16.19
N GLU A 417 18.97 0.27 -15.66
CA GLU A 417 19.62 1.40 -15.02
C GLU A 417 20.85 1.82 -15.82
N LEU A 418 20.98 3.11 -16.09
CA LEU A 418 22.12 3.71 -16.79
C LEU A 418 22.79 4.73 -15.87
N THR A 419 24.10 4.57 -15.65
CA THR A 419 24.89 5.48 -14.81
C THR A 419 25.67 6.46 -15.69
N PHE A 420 25.47 7.74 -15.40
CA PHE A 420 26.17 8.86 -16.04
C PHE A 420 26.75 9.75 -14.93
N GLY A 421 28.04 9.60 -14.62
CA GLY A 421 28.65 10.27 -13.48
C GLY A 421 27.96 9.90 -12.15
N GLU A 422 27.43 10.88 -11.46
CA GLU A 422 26.70 10.69 -10.20
C GLU A 422 25.22 10.28 -10.38
N HIS A 423 24.73 10.27 -11.62
CA HIS A 423 23.32 10.02 -11.90
C HIS A 423 23.09 8.58 -12.34
N VAL A 424 22.36 7.81 -11.52
CA VAL A 424 21.81 6.53 -11.92
C VAL A 424 20.38 6.75 -12.42
N THR A 425 20.17 6.58 -13.71
CA THR A 425 18.88 6.84 -14.36
C THR A 425 18.11 5.56 -14.63
N THR A 426 16.78 5.66 -14.66
CA THR A 426 15.86 4.55 -14.93
C THR A 426 14.68 5.05 -15.76
N PRO A 427 14.11 4.25 -16.68
CA PRO A 427 12.93 4.64 -17.46
C PRO A 427 11.64 4.36 -16.72
N SER A 428 11.59 4.67 -15.41
CA SER A 428 10.46 4.47 -14.51
C SER A 428 9.84 5.80 -14.08
N TYR A 429 8.90 5.75 -13.16
CA TYR A 429 8.26 6.84 -12.41
C TYR A 429 7.27 7.69 -13.18
N TYR A 430 7.51 8.01 -14.43
CA TYR A 430 6.60 8.76 -15.28
C TYR A 430 6.76 8.39 -16.75
N GLY A 431 5.78 8.71 -17.53
CA GLY A 431 5.83 8.61 -18.98
C GLY A 431 5.20 9.81 -19.67
N LYS A 432 5.17 9.73 -20.98
CA LYS A 432 4.32 10.52 -21.87
C LYS A 432 3.75 9.62 -22.94
N ARG A 433 2.58 10.00 -23.44
CA ARG A 433 1.88 9.25 -24.48
C ARG A 433 1.69 7.78 -24.09
N CYS A 434 1.30 7.57 -22.83
CA CYS A 434 1.02 6.24 -22.33
C CYS A 434 -0.14 5.62 -23.12
N THR A 435 0.11 4.53 -23.81
CA THR A 435 -0.85 3.86 -24.68
C THR A 435 -0.86 2.36 -24.45
N THR A 436 -2.05 1.78 -24.49
CA THR A 436 -2.26 0.34 -24.46
C THR A 436 -3.05 -0.11 -25.66
N GLY A 437 -2.93 -1.35 -26.05
CA GLY A 437 -3.71 -1.90 -27.14
C GLY A 437 -3.44 -3.38 -27.37
N MET A 438 -4.16 -3.93 -28.32
CA MET A 438 -3.96 -5.28 -28.80
C MET A 438 -3.01 -5.25 -30.00
N GLY A 439 -1.99 -6.10 -29.94
CA GLY A 439 -1.03 -6.30 -31.00
C GLY A 439 -1.35 -7.52 -31.86
N PHE A 440 -0.35 -7.95 -32.62
CA PHE A 440 -0.46 -9.13 -33.48
C PHE A 440 -0.53 -10.42 -32.65
N ARG A 441 -1.28 -11.42 -33.09
CA ARG A 441 -1.46 -12.74 -32.43
C ARG A 441 -1.97 -12.66 -30.99
N ASN A 442 -2.98 -11.80 -30.74
CA ASN A 442 -3.58 -11.60 -29.42
C ASN A 442 -2.57 -11.19 -28.33
N SER A 443 -1.45 -10.58 -28.73
CA SER A 443 -0.57 -9.93 -27.77
C SER A 443 -1.15 -8.60 -27.32
N PHE A 444 -0.85 -8.20 -26.10
CA PHE A 444 -1.17 -6.88 -25.58
C PHE A 444 0.10 -6.07 -25.46
N PHE A 445 -0.03 -4.75 -25.52
CA PHE A 445 1.13 -3.87 -25.32
C PHE A 445 0.80 -2.69 -24.41
N PHE A 446 1.84 -2.21 -23.76
CA PHE A 446 1.88 -0.92 -23.08
C PHE A 446 3.12 -0.16 -23.53
N ARG A 447 2.96 1.09 -23.95
CA ARG A 447 4.04 1.94 -24.46
C ARG A 447 3.99 3.30 -23.81
N TYR A 448 5.16 3.86 -23.57
CA TYR A 448 5.32 5.24 -23.14
C TYR A 448 6.66 5.80 -23.58
N GLU A 449 6.77 7.12 -23.57
CA GLU A 449 8.02 7.84 -23.82
C GLU A 449 8.42 8.55 -22.54
N GLN A 450 9.69 8.49 -22.19
CA GLN A 450 10.30 9.33 -21.18
C GLN A 450 11.18 10.36 -21.90
N PRO A 451 10.68 11.58 -22.08
CA PRO A 451 11.37 12.59 -22.91
C PRO A 451 12.66 13.10 -22.27
N GLU A 452 12.79 12.99 -20.97
CA GLU A 452 13.98 13.30 -20.19
C GLU A 452 14.21 12.16 -19.19
N LEU A 453 15.47 11.70 -19.10
CA LEU A 453 15.84 10.65 -18.15
C LEU A 453 15.68 11.15 -16.71
N ILE A 454 15.38 10.24 -15.81
CA ILE A 454 15.15 10.52 -14.40
C ILE A 454 16.08 9.67 -13.54
N ASN A 455 16.57 10.24 -12.44
CA ASN A 455 17.40 9.49 -11.50
C ASN A 455 16.53 8.70 -10.49
N LYS A 456 17.18 7.87 -9.68
CA LYS A 456 16.52 7.02 -8.68
C LYS A 456 15.73 7.80 -7.60
N ASP A 457 16.10 9.06 -7.36
CA ASP A 457 15.41 9.92 -6.38
C ASP A 457 14.18 10.61 -6.97
N GLY A 458 13.83 10.30 -8.21
CA GLY A 458 12.71 10.92 -8.91
C GLY A 458 13.02 12.29 -9.51
N LYS A 459 14.31 12.68 -9.61
CA LYS A 459 14.72 13.96 -10.20
C LYS A 459 14.97 13.81 -11.70
N ILE A 460 14.34 14.67 -12.48
CA ILE A 460 14.53 14.76 -13.93
C ILE A 460 15.91 15.36 -14.24
N ILE A 461 16.69 14.68 -15.08
CA ILE A 461 18.01 15.11 -15.52
C ILE A 461 17.87 15.76 -16.90
N LYS A 462 17.66 17.08 -16.88
CA LYS A 462 17.44 17.86 -18.12
C LYS A 462 18.62 17.76 -19.07
N GLY A 463 18.33 17.58 -20.35
CA GLY A 463 19.33 17.61 -21.41
C GLY A 463 20.22 16.38 -21.53
N LEU A 464 20.05 15.36 -20.67
CA LEU A 464 20.83 14.13 -20.74
C LEU A 464 20.37 13.24 -21.90
N GLY A 465 19.09 12.94 -21.98
CA GLY A 465 18.57 12.06 -23.01
C GLY A 465 17.12 11.66 -22.77
N SER A 466 16.65 10.70 -23.56
CA SER A 466 15.27 10.19 -23.53
C SER A 466 15.27 8.67 -23.64
N CYS A 467 14.16 8.05 -23.23
CA CYS A 467 13.90 6.63 -23.44
C CYS A 467 12.49 6.39 -24.00
N LYS A 468 12.37 5.52 -24.99
CA LYS A 468 11.10 4.96 -25.45
C LYS A 468 10.98 3.55 -24.90
N VAL A 469 9.87 3.26 -24.25
CA VAL A 469 9.61 1.98 -23.60
C VAL A 469 8.40 1.31 -24.26
N SER A 470 8.53 0.03 -24.56
CA SER A 470 7.44 -0.79 -25.06
C SER A 470 7.44 -2.14 -24.35
N TRP A 471 6.36 -2.43 -23.67
CA TRP A 471 6.10 -3.74 -23.10
C TRP A 471 5.11 -4.49 -23.95
N SER A 472 5.34 -5.78 -24.19
CA SER A 472 4.39 -6.65 -24.86
C SER A 472 4.19 -7.94 -24.08
N PHE A 473 2.94 -8.41 -24.07
CA PHE A 473 2.46 -9.54 -23.29
C PHE A 473 1.78 -10.53 -24.26
N SER A 474 2.24 -11.76 -24.30
CA SER A 474 1.68 -12.80 -25.14
C SER A 474 1.74 -14.14 -24.44
N GLY A 475 0.59 -14.69 -24.06
CA GLY A 475 0.54 -15.91 -23.25
C GLY A 475 1.30 -15.73 -21.93
N LYS A 476 2.36 -16.51 -21.72
CA LYS A 476 3.26 -16.39 -20.56
C LYS A 476 4.47 -15.48 -20.81
N LYS A 477 4.67 -15.01 -22.04
CA LYS A 477 5.85 -14.23 -22.43
C LYS A 477 5.61 -12.74 -22.24
N LEU A 478 6.56 -12.08 -21.55
CA LEU A 478 6.69 -10.65 -21.42
C LEU A 478 7.94 -10.20 -22.15
N VAL A 479 7.84 -9.15 -22.97
CA VAL A 479 9.00 -8.53 -23.64
C VAL A 479 9.03 -7.05 -23.32
N GLY A 480 10.14 -6.60 -22.77
CA GLY A 480 10.48 -5.19 -22.56
C GLY A 480 11.48 -4.71 -23.60
N ASP A 481 11.16 -3.62 -24.24
CA ASP A 481 11.99 -2.99 -25.26
C ASP A 481 12.27 -1.54 -24.89
N PHE A 482 13.54 -1.19 -24.72
CA PHE A 482 14.00 0.12 -24.27
C PHE A 482 14.93 0.71 -25.30
N ILE A 483 14.57 1.89 -25.82
CA ILE A 483 15.34 2.61 -26.83
C ILE A 483 15.77 3.96 -26.26
N TYR A 484 17.06 4.09 -26.00
CA TYR A 484 17.67 5.30 -25.46
C TYR A 484 18.24 6.18 -26.55
N SER A 485 18.15 7.49 -26.35
CA SER A 485 18.78 8.51 -27.19
C SER A 485 19.33 9.61 -26.28
N VAL A 486 20.55 10.08 -26.55
CA VAL A 486 21.19 11.17 -25.82
C VAL A 486 21.13 12.45 -26.62
N GLN A 487 21.05 13.61 -25.94
CA GLN A 487 21.00 14.91 -26.60
C GLN A 487 22.41 15.42 -26.98
N ASN A 488 23.40 15.11 -26.13
CA ASN A 488 24.81 15.45 -26.34
C ASN A 488 25.64 14.17 -26.23
N GLN A 489 26.90 14.23 -26.70
CA GLN A 489 27.84 13.15 -26.47
C GLN A 489 28.10 13.03 -24.97
N VAL A 490 27.84 11.85 -24.40
CA VAL A 490 28.01 11.55 -22.98
C VAL A 490 28.69 10.20 -22.77
N THR A 491 29.35 10.05 -21.65
CA THR A 491 29.92 8.77 -21.24
C THR A 491 28.90 8.04 -20.36
N LEU A 492 28.49 6.86 -20.78
CA LEU A 492 27.79 5.89 -19.95
C LEU A 492 28.85 5.12 -19.15
N ASP A 493 28.86 5.28 -17.86
CA ASP A 493 29.83 4.62 -16.96
C ASP A 493 29.45 3.18 -16.66
N ASN A 494 28.17 2.92 -16.48
CA ASN A 494 27.65 1.59 -16.19
C ASN A 494 26.24 1.41 -16.77
N PHE A 495 25.96 0.21 -17.25
CA PHE A 495 24.63 -0.29 -17.58
C PHE A 495 24.31 -1.48 -16.68
N ARG A 496 23.10 -1.51 -16.11
CA ARG A 496 22.70 -2.57 -15.20
C ARG A 496 21.22 -2.92 -15.39
N LEU A 497 20.94 -4.22 -15.37
CA LEU A 497 19.61 -4.80 -15.30
C LEU A 497 19.59 -5.86 -14.22
N VAL A 498 18.63 -5.81 -13.34
CA VAL A 498 18.49 -6.76 -12.23
C VAL A 498 17.27 -7.66 -12.44
N VAL A 499 17.47 -8.96 -12.25
CA VAL A 499 16.40 -9.93 -12.14
C VAL A 499 16.43 -10.52 -10.74
N ALA A 500 15.37 -10.30 -9.97
CA ALA A 500 15.23 -10.88 -8.64
C ALA A 500 14.35 -12.13 -8.68
N ILE A 501 14.71 -13.14 -7.92
CA ILE A 501 13.97 -14.40 -7.82
C ILE A 501 13.68 -14.67 -6.34
N GLY A 502 12.40 -14.67 -5.98
CA GLY A 502 11.92 -15.08 -4.68
C GLY A 502 11.28 -16.46 -4.80
N ALA A 503 12.01 -17.51 -4.46
CA ALA A 503 11.48 -18.87 -4.47
C ALA A 503 11.35 -19.39 -3.04
N PRO A 504 10.18 -19.93 -2.64
CA PRO A 504 9.99 -20.45 -1.29
C PRO A 504 10.72 -21.77 -1.01
N HIS A 505 11.29 -22.42 -2.03
CA HIS A 505 11.92 -23.76 -1.87
C HIS A 505 13.42 -23.72 -2.08
N ALA A 506 14.16 -24.19 -1.07
CA ALA A 506 15.61 -24.35 -1.04
C ALA A 506 16.19 -25.33 -2.09
N GLU A 507 15.37 -25.89 -2.95
CA GLU A 507 15.78 -26.87 -3.96
C GLU A 507 16.43 -26.26 -5.20
N TYR A 508 16.45 -24.94 -5.32
CA TYR A 508 17.19 -24.26 -6.38
C TYR A 508 18.67 -24.04 -5.99
N HIS A 509 19.36 -25.10 -5.65
CA HIS A 509 20.84 -25.14 -5.73
C HIS A 509 21.34 -25.22 -7.17
N VAL A 510 20.57 -24.70 -8.09
CA VAL A 510 20.94 -24.71 -9.50
C VAL A 510 21.65 -23.40 -9.80
N PRO A 511 22.86 -23.42 -10.35
CA PRO A 511 23.49 -22.21 -10.87
C PRO A 511 22.49 -21.48 -11.77
N MET A 512 22.42 -20.16 -11.67
CA MET A 512 21.40 -19.33 -12.32
C MET A 512 21.32 -19.48 -13.83
N THR A 513 22.35 -19.95 -14.49
CA THR A 513 22.32 -20.45 -15.86
C THR A 513 21.26 -21.53 -16.10
N TYR A 514 20.83 -22.24 -15.09
CA TYR A 514 19.76 -23.23 -15.17
C TYR A 514 18.36 -22.67 -14.96
N ALA A 515 18.17 -21.77 -14.03
CA ALA A 515 16.87 -21.12 -13.80
C ALA A 515 16.47 -20.24 -14.98
N LEU A 516 17.44 -19.79 -15.75
CA LEU A 516 17.29 -18.81 -16.82
C LEU A 516 17.55 -19.34 -18.24
N GLY A 517 17.65 -20.65 -18.46
CA GLY A 517 17.72 -20.85 -19.85
C GLY A 517 18.29 -22.05 -20.55
N GLN A 518 18.45 -23.19 -19.98
CA GLN A 518 18.78 -24.36 -20.80
C GLN A 518 17.62 -24.87 -21.65
N ASN A 519 16.37 -24.51 -21.33
CA ASN A 519 15.18 -24.97 -22.04
C ASN A 519 14.33 -23.86 -22.65
N GLY A 520 14.89 -22.65 -22.87
CA GLY A 520 14.13 -21.51 -23.43
C GLY A 520 13.13 -20.87 -22.46
N GLN A 521 13.17 -21.22 -21.19
CA GLN A 521 12.36 -20.67 -20.12
C GLN A 521 13.23 -19.75 -19.27
N GLY A 522 12.75 -18.54 -18.95
CA GLY A 522 13.46 -17.58 -18.13
C GLY A 522 13.71 -16.24 -18.79
N VAL A 523 14.73 -15.52 -18.35
CA VAL A 523 15.10 -14.22 -18.92
C VAL A 523 16.11 -14.39 -20.04
N SER A 524 15.83 -13.80 -21.19
CA SER A 524 16.74 -13.75 -22.34
C SER A 524 16.90 -12.32 -22.83
N ILE A 525 18.07 -12.01 -23.37
CA ILE A 525 18.37 -10.73 -24.02
C ILE A 525 18.27 -10.94 -25.53
N GLU A 526 17.25 -10.34 -26.15
CA GLU A 526 17.01 -10.49 -27.59
C GLU A 526 17.80 -9.46 -28.42
N LYS A 527 18.06 -8.28 -27.84
CA LYS A 527 18.86 -7.22 -28.45
C LYS A 527 19.64 -6.49 -27.37
N ASP A 528 20.91 -6.23 -27.62
CA ASP A 528 21.80 -5.48 -26.72
C ASP A 528 22.81 -4.63 -27.50
N ASP A 529 22.60 -3.32 -27.51
CA ASP A 529 23.56 -2.35 -28.05
C ASP A 529 24.56 -1.87 -26.98
N PHE A 530 24.37 -2.26 -25.72
CA PHE A 530 25.25 -1.91 -24.59
C PHE A 530 26.39 -2.91 -24.41
N GLN A 531 26.33 -4.08 -25.03
CA GLN A 531 27.34 -5.14 -24.91
C GLN A 531 27.61 -5.55 -23.45
N ALA A 532 26.54 -5.77 -22.72
CA ALA A 532 26.59 -6.22 -21.34
C ALA A 532 26.71 -7.75 -21.26
N ASN A 533 26.96 -8.25 -20.06
CA ASN A 533 27.07 -9.68 -19.78
C ASN A 533 26.36 -10.03 -18.48
N TRP A 534 25.96 -11.27 -18.35
CA TRP A 534 25.47 -11.81 -17.08
C TRP A 534 26.62 -11.94 -16.10
N LEU A 535 26.42 -11.38 -14.92
CA LEU A 535 27.33 -11.53 -13.79
C LEU A 535 26.80 -12.65 -12.90
N ASP A 536 27.69 -13.53 -12.47
CA ASP A 536 27.35 -14.53 -11.46
C ASP A 536 27.29 -13.83 -10.10
N THR A 537 26.11 -13.37 -9.73
CA THR A 537 25.89 -12.71 -8.44
C THR A 537 24.83 -13.48 -7.68
N GLU A 538 25.25 -14.21 -6.68
CA GLU A 538 24.37 -14.79 -5.69
C GLU A 538 24.28 -13.82 -4.51
N VAL A 539 23.08 -13.27 -4.28
CA VAL A 539 22.82 -12.48 -3.07
C VAL A 539 21.68 -13.15 -2.35
N VAL A 540 22.01 -13.93 -1.35
CA VAL A 540 21.01 -14.37 -0.36
C VAL A 540 20.69 -13.12 0.45
N SER A 541 19.55 -12.52 0.23
CA SER A 541 19.14 -11.34 0.96
C SER A 541 18.75 -11.71 2.39
N GLU A 542 19.71 -11.61 3.31
CA GLU A 542 19.44 -11.56 4.74
C GLU A 542 19.20 -10.14 5.23
N ASP A 543 19.29 -9.15 4.33
CA ASP A 543 19.07 -7.76 4.66
C ASP A 543 17.61 -7.56 5.08
N PRO A 544 17.35 -7.11 6.32
CA PRO A 544 15.99 -6.90 6.82
C PRO A 544 15.18 -5.94 5.94
N GLU A 545 15.84 -5.01 5.26
CA GLU A 545 15.21 -4.03 4.40
C GLU A 545 14.60 -4.66 3.15
N TYR A 546 15.25 -5.65 2.57
CA TYR A 546 14.68 -6.42 1.46
C TYR A 546 13.54 -7.32 1.92
N ARG A 547 13.72 -8.00 3.05
CA ARG A 547 12.70 -8.86 3.64
C ARG A 547 11.43 -8.11 3.98
N SER A 548 11.55 -6.88 4.49
CA SER A 548 10.38 -6.08 4.87
C SER A 548 9.55 -5.63 3.68
N TYR A 549 10.16 -5.48 2.50
CA TYR A 549 9.46 -4.97 1.32
C TYR A 549 8.99 -6.08 0.37
N TRP A 550 9.85 -7.05 0.08
CA TRP A 550 9.61 -8.07 -0.96
C TRP A 550 9.41 -9.48 -0.41
N GLY A 551 9.59 -9.70 0.89
CA GLY A 551 9.77 -11.02 1.45
C GLY A 551 11.16 -11.55 1.12
N LYS A 552 11.34 -12.86 1.22
CA LYS A 552 12.64 -13.50 1.01
C LYS A 552 13.00 -13.51 -0.47
N ILE A 553 14.11 -12.87 -0.82
CA ILE A 553 14.73 -12.94 -2.14
C ILE A 553 15.86 -13.96 -2.08
N HIS A 554 15.80 -14.99 -2.92
CA HIS A 554 16.81 -16.05 -2.94
C HIS A 554 17.98 -15.72 -3.86
N TYR A 555 17.70 -15.13 -5.02
CA TYR A 555 18.72 -14.85 -6.04
C TYR A 555 18.51 -13.48 -6.65
N LEU A 556 19.63 -12.79 -6.87
CA LEU A 556 19.71 -11.64 -7.77
C LEU A 556 20.62 -11.99 -8.94
N GLN A 557 20.13 -11.84 -10.15
CA GLN A 557 20.94 -11.90 -11.33
C GLN A 557 21.09 -10.52 -11.93
N VAL A 558 22.31 -10.17 -12.28
CA VAL A 558 22.63 -8.87 -12.85
C VAL A 558 23.18 -9.06 -14.25
N TYR A 559 22.54 -8.40 -15.21
CA TYR A 559 23.07 -8.21 -16.54
C TYR A 559 23.66 -6.83 -16.63
N ALA A 560 24.98 -6.72 -16.76
CA ALA A 560 25.68 -5.44 -16.63
C ALA A 560 26.85 -5.28 -17.59
N ARG A 561 27.16 -4.01 -17.84
CA ARG A 561 28.40 -3.53 -18.42
C ARG A 561 29.04 -2.57 -17.44
N ASP A 562 30.22 -2.90 -16.98
CA ASP A 562 31.04 -2.11 -16.06
C ASP A 562 32.13 -1.25 -16.79
N LYS A 563 32.25 -1.42 -18.12
CA LYS A 563 33.17 -0.63 -18.93
C LYS A 563 32.44 0.55 -19.54
N ALA A 564 33.00 1.73 -19.33
CA ALA A 564 32.49 2.96 -19.91
C ALA A 564 32.32 2.86 -21.44
N MET A 565 31.24 3.46 -21.95
CA MET A 565 31.02 3.61 -23.39
C MET A 565 30.55 5.03 -23.72
N VAL A 566 30.98 5.51 -24.91
CA VAL A 566 30.54 6.82 -25.39
C VAL A 566 29.23 6.69 -26.14
N MET A 567 28.18 7.32 -25.64
CA MET A 567 26.90 7.48 -26.34
C MET A 567 26.92 8.80 -27.13
N ARG A 568 26.42 8.75 -28.37
CA ARG A 568 26.45 9.89 -29.30
C ARG A 568 25.07 10.35 -29.69
N PRO A 569 24.84 11.65 -29.85
CA PRO A 569 23.56 12.16 -30.34
C PRO A 569 23.26 11.61 -31.75
N GLY A 570 22.00 11.41 -32.04
CA GLY A 570 21.53 10.83 -33.30
C GLY A 570 21.67 9.31 -33.42
N VAL A 571 22.27 8.64 -32.43
CA VAL A 571 22.34 7.17 -32.34
C VAL A 571 21.31 6.68 -31.32
N GLN A 572 20.63 5.61 -31.67
CA GLN A 572 19.72 4.90 -30.76
C GLN A 572 20.44 3.68 -30.16
N TYR A 573 20.29 3.50 -28.85
CA TYR A 573 20.86 2.38 -28.11
C TYR A 573 19.70 1.57 -27.55
N ARG A 574 19.62 0.31 -27.94
CA ARG A 574 18.47 -0.54 -27.63
C ARG A 574 18.87 -1.73 -26.79
N ILE A 575 18.02 -2.03 -25.80
CA ILE A 575 18.02 -3.31 -25.08
C ILE A 575 16.62 -3.89 -25.16
N THR A 576 16.52 -5.18 -25.53
CA THR A 576 15.26 -5.92 -25.57
C THR A 576 15.40 -7.16 -24.70
N ILE A 577 14.52 -7.28 -23.74
CA ILE A 577 14.53 -8.29 -22.70
C ILE A 577 13.26 -9.10 -22.82
N ALA A 578 13.36 -10.41 -22.81
CA ALA A 578 12.21 -11.30 -22.76
C ALA A 578 12.22 -12.10 -21.47
N LEU A 579 11.07 -12.19 -20.82
CA LEU A 579 10.81 -13.06 -19.68
C LEU A 579 9.72 -14.06 -20.05
N GLU A 580 10.01 -15.33 -19.88
CA GLU A 580 9.06 -16.43 -20.05
C GLU A 580 9.16 -17.34 -18.83
N PRO A 581 8.48 -17.00 -17.73
CA PRO A 581 8.58 -17.76 -16.49
C PRO A 581 7.99 -19.15 -16.66
N ASP A 582 8.68 -20.15 -16.14
CA ASP A 582 8.12 -21.48 -15.95
C ASP A 582 7.17 -21.45 -14.77
N ILE A 583 5.93 -21.09 -15.05
CA ILE A 583 4.88 -21.18 -14.05
C ILE A 583 4.38 -22.63 -14.09
N ALA A 584 5.10 -23.52 -13.42
CA ALA A 584 4.53 -24.81 -13.06
C ALA A 584 3.46 -24.51 -11.99
N PHE A 585 2.20 -24.54 -12.38
CA PHE A 585 1.11 -24.55 -11.43
C PHE A 585 1.26 -25.81 -10.58
N ALA A 586 1.36 -25.66 -9.27
CA ALA A 586 1.07 -26.76 -8.38
C ALA A 586 -0.39 -27.13 -8.61
N GLU A 587 -0.62 -28.33 -9.13
CA GLU A 587 -1.93 -28.97 -9.23
C GLU A 587 -2.57 -29.11 -7.84
#